data_21e19d5b401b75bf09bb8b22797d9d97
#
_entry.id   21e19d5b401b75bf09bb8b22797d9d97
#
_cell.length_a   1.000
_cell.length_b   1.000
_cell.length_c   1.000
_cell.angle_alpha   90.00
_cell.angle_beta   90.00
_cell.angle_gamma   90.00
#
_symmetry.space_group_name_H-M   'P 1'
#
loop_
_entity.id
_entity.type
_entity.pdbx_description
1 polymer ?
#
loop_
_entity_poly.entity_id
_entity_poly.type
_entity_poly.pdbx_seq_one_letter_code
_entity_poly.pdbx_strand_id
1 'polypeptide(L)'
;MSRLLLALGVLALLAPATGVSKRPPHPGKSATNVAHMCKSLRAANPTLFSRVWGTNSNHRNAYGKCVAAHARAKHRPGSFTLHNLTLSSNGTVTSAGAPGCQSTTAGCTMTTTGTISGAFAGSYSSSFTILWKQSTPNGAGGFCAPATGTTTLTLLGLGTLTKSERGTVCEVGATGPNVEHTMTNGTFTVTSGTGVFTGATGSGSSRFDQKPGPTTAVGGAVTDSETFTTLTIKL
;
A
#
# COMPACT_ATOMS: atom_id res chain seq x y z
N MET A 1 6.35 33.26 -66.67
CA MET A 1 6.89 34.63 -66.54
C MET A 1 7.72 34.66 -65.23
N SER A 2 9.00 35.05 -65.42
CA SER A 2 10.01 35.63 -64.51
C SER A 2 10.30 34.84 -63.23
N ARG A 3 11.36 34.10 -63.17
CA ARG A 3 12.79 34.39 -62.86
C ARG A 3 12.97 35.43 -61.73
N LEU A 4 13.51 34.98 -60.58
CA LEU A 4 14.67 35.68 -60.02
C LEU A 4 15.42 34.69 -59.01
N LEU A 5 16.66 34.45 -59.43
CA LEU A 5 17.75 33.88 -58.58
C LEU A 5 18.29 34.98 -57.67
N LEU A 6 18.64 34.63 -56.44
CA LEU A 6 19.70 35.34 -55.73
C LEU A 6 20.40 34.36 -54.79
N ALA A 7 21.62 34.08 -55.12
CA ALA A 7 22.64 33.40 -54.30
C ALA A 7 23.34 34.44 -53.42
N LEU A 8 23.68 34.09 -52.22
CA LEU A 8 24.71 34.66 -51.32
C LEU A 8 24.66 33.80 -50.04
N GLY A 9 25.65 33.25 -49.44
CA GLY A 9 27.06 33.52 -49.39
C GLY A 9 27.50 32.73 -48.14
N VAL A 10 28.36 31.76 -48.35
CA VAL A 10 28.97 30.93 -47.29
C VAL A 10 29.92 31.82 -46.49
N LEU A 11 29.69 31.96 -45.17
CA LEU A 11 30.70 32.45 -44.25
C LEU A 11 30.85 31.43 -43.11
N ALA A 12 31.84 30.57 -43.27
CA ALA A 12 32.28 29.65 -42.23
C ALA A 12 33.00 30.43 -41.14
N LEU A 13 32.38 30.60 -40.01
CA LEU A 13 33.03 31.07 -38.75
C LEU A 13 33.42 29.83 -37.95
N LEU A 14 34.71 29.51 -38.00
CA LEU A 14 35.40 28.62 -37.10
C LEU A 14 35.39 29.25 -35.70
N ALA A 15 34.47 28.82 -34.83
CA ALA A 15 34.54 29.11 -33.39
C ALA A 15 35.43 28.06 -32.70
N PRO A 16 36.36 28.46 -31.82
CA PRO A 16 37.17 27.51 -31.08
C PRO A 16 36.28 26.73 -30.12
N ALA A 17 36.43 25.41 -30.16
CA ALA A 17 35.80 24.51 -29.21
C ALA A 17 36.37 24.77 -27.80
N THR A 18 35.72 25.64 -27.03
CA THR A 18 35.94 25.72 -25.60
C THR A 18 35.43 24.44 -24.99
N GLY A 19 36.35 23.54 -24.66
CA GLY A 19 36.10 22.34 -23.90
C GLY A 19 35.48 22.68 -22.55
N VAL A 20 34.14 22.68 -22.49
CA VAL A 20 33.41 22.71 -21.21
C VAL A 20 33.63 21.34 -20.58
N SER A 21 34.60 21.25 -19.72
CA SER A 21 34.73 20.13 -18.77
C SER A 21 33.40 20.03 -18.01
N LYS A 22 32.55 19.09 -18.44
CA LYS A 22 31.35 18.72 -17.71
C LYS A 22 31.78 18.16 -16.37
N ARG A 23 31.84 19.06 -15.37
CA ARG A 23 31.93 18.65 -13.97
C ARG A 23 30.80 17.62 -13.74
N PRO A 24 31.09 16.41 -13.23
CA PRO A 24 30.04 15.44 -12.94
C PRO A 24 29.01 16.10 -12.02
N PRO A 25 27.71 15.88 -12.25
CA PRO A 25 26.66 16.51 -11.45
C PRO A 25 26.88 16.16 -9.98
N HIS A 26 26.88 17.18 -9.13
CA HIS A 26 27.00 17.02 -7.69
C HIS A 26 26.02 16.00 -7.15
N PRO A 27 26.45 15.00 -6.34
CA PRO A 27 25.57 13.95 -5.81
C PRO A 27 24.55 14.45 -4.76
N GLY A 28 24.40 15.78 -4.57
CA GLY A 28 23.74 16.36 -3.42
C GLY A 28 22.24 16.06 -3.23
N LYS A 29 21.44 16.06 -4.29
CA LYS A 29 19.96 15.96 -4.11
C LYS A 29 19.44 14.55 -3.85
N SER A 30 20.11 13.54 -4.33
CA SER A 30 19.65 12.17 -4.24
C SER A 30 20.12 11.45 -2.96
N ALA A 31 21.30 11.79 -2.43
CA ALA A 31 21.79 11.26 -1.16
C ALA A 31 20.97 11.79 0.04
N THR A 32 20.49 13.03 -0.06
CA THR A 32 19.61 13.64 0.95
C THR A 32 18.28 12.89 1.04
N ASN A 33 17.71 12.44 -0.09
CA ASN A 33 16.46 11.68 -0.10
C ASN A 33 16.61 10.29 0.55
N VAL A 34 17.71 9.59 0.29
CA VAL A 34 17.98 8.27 0.88
C VAL A 34 18.14 8.36 2.39
N ALA A 35 18.95 9.31 2.87
CA ALA A 35 19.13 9.51 4.31
C ALA A 35 17.83 9.89 5.01
N HIS A 36 17.03 10.76 4.38
CA HIS A 36 15.71 11.14 4.90
C HIS A 36 14.77 9.94 4.97
N MET A 37 14.71 9.13 3.92
CA MET A 37 13.90 7.90 3.89
C MET A 37 14.33 6.92 4.99
N CYS A 38 15.61 6.63 5.15
CA CYS A 38 16.10 5.74 6.21
C CYS A 38 15.80 6.30 7.61
N LYS A 39 15.84 7.63 7.78
CA LYS A 39 15.44 8.30 9.02
C LYS A 39 13.94 8.12 9.29
N SER A 40 13.10 8.28 8.28
CA SER A 40 11.63 8.10 8.40
C SER A 40 11.28 6.65 8.71
N LEU A 41 11.87 5.66 8.02
CA LEU A 41 11.70 4.24 8.31
C LEU A 41 12.09 3.91 9.77
N ARG A 42 13.22 4.44 10.23
CA ARG A 42 13.66 4.25 11.61
C ARG A 42 12.72 4.90 12.61
N ALA A 43 12.20 6.08 12.33
CA ALA A 43 11.26 6.79 13.20
C ALA A 43 9.91 6.08 13.27
N ALA A 44 9.44 5.53 12.14
CA ALA A 44 8.17 4.83 12.06
C ALA A 44 8.17 3.53 12.90
N ASN A 45 9.23 2.74 12.84
CA ASN A 45 9.39 1.54 13.67
C ASN A 45 10.87 1.23 13.93
N PRO A 46 11.45 1.73 15.05
CA PRO A 46 12.86 1.52 15.38
C PRO A 46 13.25 0.04 15.52
N THR A 47 12.37 -0.76 16.08
CA THR A 47 12.62 -2.19 16.32
C THR A 47 12.67 -2.96 15.00
N LEU A 48 11.67 -2.80 14.16
CA LEU A 48 11.64 -3.44 12.84
C LEU A 48 12.81 -2.94 11.98
N PHE A 49 13.05 -1.64 11.97
CA PHE A 49 14.18 -1.04 11.25
C PHE A 49 15.52 -1.67 11.65
N SER A 50 15.73 -1.83 12.96
CA SER A 50 16.95 -2.44 13.50
C SER A 50 17.08 -3.91 13.11
N ARG A 51 15.98 -4.66 13.11
CA ARG A 51 15.96 -6.08 12.69
C ARG A 51 16.23 -6.25 11.19
N VAL A 52 15.68 -5.37 10.36
CA VAL A 52 15.82 -5.45 8.88
C VAL A 52 17.22 -5.03 8.43
N TRP A 53 17.74 -3.95 9.00
CA TRP A 53 18.99 -3.32 8.54
C TRP A 53 20.19 -3.59 9.42
N GLY A 54 19.98 -3.98 10.68
CA GLY A 54 21.07 -4.23 11.61
C GLY A 54 21.71 -5.61 11.42
N THR A 55 22.99 -5.63 11.08
CA THR A 55 23.75 -6.87 10.81
C THR A 55 24.68 -7.27 11.96
N ASN A 56 24.86 -6.41 12.96
CA ASN A 56 25.63 -6.72 14.17
C ASN A 56 24.69 -7.09 15.33
N SER A 57 25.23 -7.76 16.35
CA SER A 57 24.46 -8.29 17.47
C SER A 57 23.62 -7.24 18.22
N ASN A 58 24.07 -5.98 18.26
CA ASN A 58 23.34 -4.87 18.91
C ASN A 58 22.55 -4.00 17.93
N HIS A 59 22.51 -4.35 16.63
CA HIS A 59 21.79 -3.67 15.55
C HIS A 59 22.07 -2.16 15.40
N ARG A 60 23.11 -1.61 16.05
CA ARG A 60 23.43 -0.16 16.03
C ARG A 60 23.84 0.34 14.64
N ASN A 61 24.29 -0.54 13.76
CA ASN A 61 24.70 -0.20 12.39
C ASN A 61 23.53 -0.10 11.39
N ALA A 62 22.28 -0.33 11.81
CA ALA A 62 21.11 -0.39 10.94
C ALA A 62 20.95 0.85 10.05
N TYR A 63 21.13 2.06 10.60
CA TYR A 63 20.99 3.28 9.81
C TYR A 63 22.04 3.39 8.69
N GLY A 64 23.29 3.15 9.02
CA GLY A 64 24.39 3.17 8.02
C GLY A 64 24.20 2.09 6.95
N LYS A 65 23.68 0.92 7.32
CA LYS A 65 23.38 -0.17 6.36
C LYS A 65 22.22 0.19 5.44
N CYS A 66 21.14 0.79 5.97
CA CYS A 66 20.05 1.30 5.15
C CYS A 66 20.56 2.32 4.12
N VAL A 67 21.26 3.36 4.57
CA VAL A 67 21.81 4.40 3.67
C VAL A 67 22.76 3.80 2.64
N ALA A 68 23.66 2.90 3.04
CA ALA A 68 24.60 2.26 2.13
C ALA A 68 23.93 1.35 1.09
N ALA A 69 22.89 0.60 1.48
CA ALA A 69 22.11 -0.23 0.56
C ALA A 69 21.43 0.62 -0.51
N HIS A 70 20.76 1.68 -0.10
CA HIS A 70 20.10 2.59 -1.02
C HIS A 70 21.06 3.42 -1.88
N ALA A 71 22.21 3.80 -1.36
CA ALA A 71 23.26 4.48 -2.15
C ALA A 71 23.83 3.57 -3.24
N ARG A 72 23.98 2.27 -2.95
CA ARG A 72 24.42 1.26 -3.93
C ARG A 72 23.34 0.93 -4.97
N ALA A 73 22.06 0.96 -4.59
CA ALA A 73 20.93 0.68 -5.46
C ALA A 73 20.81 1.67 -6.63
N LYS A 74 21.39 2.87 -6.53
CA LYS A 74 21.53 3.78 -7.68
C LYS A 74 22.34 3.21 -8.84
N HIS A 75 23.20 2.26 -8.58
CA HIS A 75 24.03 1.60 -9.59
C HIS A 75 23.52 0.20 -9.97
N ARG A 76 22.60 -0.35 -9.17
CA ARG A 76 21.87 -1.59 -9.44
C ARG A 76 20.51 -1.47 -8.77
N PRO A 77 19.39 -1.47 -9.53
CA PRO A 77 18.08 -1.51 -8.92
C PRO A 77 18.01 -2.71 -7.98
N GLY A 78 17.91 -2.41 -6.70
CA GLY A 78 17.81 -3.38 -5.63
C GLY A 78 16.38 -3.52 -5.16
N SER A 79 16.11 -4.56 -4.45
CA SER A 79 14.88 -4.73 -3.70
C SER A 79 15.18 -5.42 -2.38
N PHE A 80 14.34 -5.22 -1.38
CA PHE A 80 14.36 -6.04 -0.17
C PHE A 80 12.95 -6.55 0.11
N THR A 81 12.87 -7.73 0.68
CA THR A 81 11.60 -8.37 0.99
C THR A 81 11.46 -8.50 2.49
N LEU A 82 10.32 -8.02 3.00
CA LEU A 82 9.87 -8.26 4.36
C LEU A 82 8.99 -9.51 4.37
N HIS A 83 9.14 -10.35 5.37
CA HIS A 83 8.35 -11.56 5.55
C HIS A 83 7.57 -11.48 6.86
N ASN A 84 6.34 -12.01 6.84
CA ASN A 84 5.48 -12.13 8.02
C ASN A 84 5.29 -10.80 8.77
N LEU A 85 5.07 -9.72 7.98
CA LEU A 85 4.81 -8.39 8.51
C LEU A 85 3.33 -8.29 8.88
N THR A 86 3.02 -8.11 10.15
CA THR A 86 1.65 -7.96 10.62
C THR A 86 1.32 -6.51 10.92
N LEU A 87 0.16 -6.06 10.44
CA LEU A 87 -0.48 -4.80 10.75
C LEU A 87 -1.82 -5.10 11.39
N SER A 88 -2.21 -4.29 12.37
CA SER A 88 -3.54 -4.31 12.96
C SER A 88 -4.21 -2.97 12.72
N SER A 89 -5.48 -2.99 12.41
CA SER A 89 -6.25 -1.76 12.22
C SER A 89 -7.54 -1.77 13.03
N ASN A 90 -7.97 -0.58 13.41
CA ASN A 90 -9.24 -0.33 14.08
C ASN A 90 -9.93 0.83 13.38
N GLY A 91 -11.20 0.67 13.09
CA GLY A 91 -11.95 1.68 12.37
C GLY A 91 -13.44 1.51 12.50
N THR A 92 -14.16 2.15 11.59
CA THR A 92 -15.61 2.12 11.54
C THR A 92 -16.09 1.97 10.10
N VAL A 93 -17.28 1.39 9.94
CA VAL A 93 -18.01 1.38 8.67
C VAL A 93 -18.52 2.80 8.40
N THR A 94 -18.11 3.37 7.29
CA THR A 94 -18.51 4.73 6.87
C THR A 94 -19.64 4.74 5.86
N SER A 95 -19.80 3.66 5.08
CA SER A 95 -20.99 3.43 4.26
C SER A 95 -21.27 1.93 4.13
N ALA A 96 -22.52 1.58 4.00
CA ALA A 96 -22.99 0.24 3.67
C ALA A 96 -23.85 0.33 2.41
N GLY A 97 -23.92 -0.75 1.66
CA GLY A 97 -24.63 -0.81 0.38
C GLY A 97 -26.06 -0.28 0.42
N ALA A 98 -26.56 0.13 -0.72
CA ALA A 98 -27.94 0.61 -0.86
C ALA A 98 -28.95 -0.46 -0.40
N PRO A 99 -30.13 -0.05 0.12
CA PRO A 99 -31.20 -0.99 0.46
C PRO A 99 -31.52 -1.96 -0.69
N GLY A 100 -31.62 -3.24 -0.38
CA GLY A 100 -31.89 -4.30 -1.38
C GLY A 100 -30.67 -4.78 -2.18
N CYS A 101 -29.49 -4.27 -1.93
CA CYS A 101 -28.25 -4.71 -2.61
C CYS A 101 -28.00 -6.21 -2.42
N GLN A 102 -28.48 -6.84 -1.35
CA GLN A 102 -28.32 -8.25 -1.07
C GLN A 102 -28.92 -9.15 -2.17
N SER A 103 -29.97 -8.68 -2.85
CA SER A 103 -30.63 -9.42 -3.93
C SER A 103 -30.04 -9.14 -5.30
N THR A 104 -29.09 -8.22 -5.43
CA THR A 104 -28.49 -7.84 -6.69
C THR A 104 -27.24 -8.66 -7.02
N THR A 105 -26.94 -8.82 -8.31
CA THR A 105 -25.69 -9.44 -8.77
C THR A 105 -24.48 -8.53 -8.58
N ALA A 106 -24.70 -7.22 -8.43
CA ALA A 106 -23.65 -6.24 -8.17
C ALA A 106 -23.15 -6.31 -6.71
N GLY A 107 -23.97 -6.86 -5.80
CA GLY A 107 -23.62 -7.01 -4.39
C GLY A 107 -23.75 -5.72 -3.57
N CYS A 108 -23.36 -5.80 -2.31
CA CYS A 108 -23.37 -4.69 -1.36
C CYS A 108 -21.95 -4.16 -1.17
N THR A 109 -21.73 -2.89 -1.47
CA THR A 109 -20.43 -2.26 -1.22
C THR A 109 -20.42 -1.63 0.18
N MET A 110 -19.45 -2.01 0.97
CA MET A 110 -19.16 -1.47 2.29
C MET A 110 -17.85 -0.71 2.26
N THR A 111 -17.80 0.49 2.82
CA THR A 111 -16.55 1.24 3.00
C THR A 111 -16.23 1.38 4.47
N THR A 112 -14.94 1.30 4.80
CA THR A 112 -14.44 1.46 6.16
C THR A 112 -13.22 2.37 6.18
N THR A 113 -13.05 3.09 7.28
CA THR A 113 -11.86 3.91 7.52
C THR A 113 -11.39 3.74 8.95
N GLY A 114 -10.11 3.93 9.18
CA GLY A 114 -9.57 3.81 10.54
C GLY A 114 -8.07 4.04 10.63
N THR A 115 -7.52 3.60 11.74
CA THR A 115 -6.10 3.72 12.06
C THR A 115 -5.40 2.38 12.01
N ILE A 116 -4.11 2.42 11.70
CA ILE A 116 -3.22 1.26 11.61
C ILE A 116 -2.22 1.34 12.76
N SER A 117 -1.93 0.18 13.35
CA SER A 117 -0.90 -0.02 14.36
C SER A 117 -0.06 -1.28 14.05
N GLY A 118 0.96 -1.55 14.87
CA GLY A 118 1.84 -2.70 14.69
C GLY A 118 3.19 -2.32 14.09
N ALA A 119 3.58 -2.96 13.00
CA ALA A 119 4.88 -2.71 12.36
C ALA A 119 5.00 -1.29 11.80
N PHE A 120 3.89 -0.72 11.35
CA PHE A 120 3.78 0.68 10.91
C PHE A 120 2.55 1.32 11.55
N ALA A 121 2.60 2.65 11.71
CA ALA A 121 1.45 3.44 12.12
C ALA A 121 0.91 4.22 10.91
N GLY A 122 -0.39 4.47 10.91
CA GLY A 122 -1.02 5.19 9.81
C GLY A 122 -2.54 5.17 9.86
N SER A 123 -3.16 5.34 8.70
CA SER A 123 -4.58 5.21 8.49
C SER A 123 -4.88 4.29 7.31
N TYR A 124 -6.10 3.79 7.23
CA TYR A 124 -6.56 3.02 6.10
C TYR A 124 -7.94 3.48 5.62
N SER A 125 -8.19 3.19 4.36
CA SER A 125 -9.52 3.25 3.77
C SER A 125 -9.71 2.01 2.92
N SER A 126 -10.82 1.30 3.13
CA SER A 126 -11.14 0.12 2.34
C SER A 126 -12.55 0.20 1.76
N SER A 127 -12.74 -0.51 0.65
CA SER A 127 -14.02 -0.69 0.00
C SER A 127 -14.15 -2.15 -0.41
N PHE A 128 -15.15 -2.83 0.13
CA PHE A 128 -15.46 -4.23 -0.16
C PHE A 128 -16.84 -4.35 -0.80
N THR A 129 -16.94 -5.18 -1.81
CA THR A 129 -18.22 -5.63 -2.39
C THR A 129 -18.48 -7.06 -1.97
N ILE A 130 -19.61 -7.30 -1.30
CA ILE A 130 -20.03 -8.59 -0.80
C ILE A 130 -21.19 -9.08 -1.67
N LEU A 131 -21.05 -10.27 -2.25
CA LEU A 131 -21.99 -10.84 -3.22
C LEU A 131 -23.05 -11.69 -2.52
N TRP A 132 -23.90 -11.10 -1.71
CA TRP A 132 -24.92 -11.83 -0.92
C TRP A 132 -25.86 -12.73 -1.74
N LYS A 133 -26.11 -12.38 -3.01
CA LYS A 133 -26.89 -13.25 -3.91
C LYS A 133 -26.21 -14.61 -4.14
N GLN A 134 -24.91 -14.72 -3.91
CA GLN A 134 -24.13 -15.94 -4.03
C GLN A 134 -23.85 -16.59 -2.66
N SER A 135 -24.58 -16.17 -1.63
CA SER A 135 -24.33 -16.66 -0.27
C SER A 135 -24.78 -18.13 -0.12
N THR A 136 -24.13 -18.79 0.80
CA THR A 136 -24.43 -20.15 1.24
C THR A 136 -24.65 -20.18 2.75
N PRO A 137 -25.52 -21.03 3.29
CA PRO A 137 -25.69 -21.18 4.73
C PRO A 137 -24.37 -21.53 5.41
N ASN A 138 -24.09 -20.94 6.58
CA ASN A 138 -22.86 -21.16 7.35
C ASN A 138 -22.99 -22.25 8.43
N GLY A 139 -24.15 -22.91 8.53
CA GLY A 139 -24.42 -23.93 9.53
C GLY A 139 -24.70 -23.40 10.95
N ALA A 140 -24.55 -22.10 11.18
CA ALA A 140 -24.80 -21.44 12.47
C ALA A 140 -26.02 -20.52 12.45
N GLY A 141 -26.89 -20.67 11.44
CA GLY A 141 -28.11 -19.87 11.27
C GLY A 141 -27.91 -18.60 10.47
N GLY A 142 -26.72 -18.32 9.95
CA GLY A 142 -26.39 -17.20 9.07
C GLY A 142 -25.92 -17.67 7.70
N PHE A 143 -25.36 -16.72 6.93
CA PHE A 143 -24.87 -16.95 5.56
C PHE A 143 -23.41 -16.49 5.42
N CYS A 144 -22.72 -17.11 4.46
CA CYS A 144 -21.40 -16.68 3.98
C CYS A 144 -21.47 -16.31 2.52
N ALA A 145 -20.85 -15.19 2.14
CA ALA A 145 -20.85 -14.68 0.76
C ALA A 145 -19.42 -14.35 0.29
N PRO A 146 -19.12 -14.55 -1.00
CA PRO A 146 -17.87 -14.09 -1.57
C PRO A 146 -17.74 -12.58 -1.46
N ALA A 147 -16.54 -12.09 -1.16
CA ALA A 147 -16.24 -10.69 -1.08
C ALA A 147 -14.94 -10.35 -1.80
N THR A 148 -14.92 -9.19 -2.45
CA THR A 148 -13.73 -8.61 -3.07
C THR A 148 -13.64 -7.14 -2.71
N GLY A 149 -12.42 -6.63 -2.59
CA GLY A 149 -12.25 -5.24 -2.20
C GLY A 149 -10.88 -4.67 -2.52
N THR A 150 -10.74 -3.41 -2.19
CA THR A 150 -9.48 -2.67 -2.27
C THR A 150 -9.27 -1.93 -0.97
N THR A 151 -8.06 -2.03 -0.42
CA THR A 151 -7.64 -1.26 0.76
C THR A 151 -6.44 -0.42 0.42
N THR A 152 -6.48 0.84 0.79
CA THR A 152 -5.33 1.75 0.74
C THR A 152 -4.87 2.05 2.16
N LEU A 153 -3.63 1.70 2.44
CA LEU A 153 -2.91 2.01 3.68
C LEU A 153 -2.12 3.29 3.47
N THR A 154 -2.30 4.29 4.32
CA THR A 154 -1.48 5.52 4.35
C THR A 154 -0.56 5.44 5.56
N LEU A 155 0.72 5.14 5.32
CA LEU A 155 1.69 4.88 6.37
C LEU A 155 2.51 6.14 6.66
N LEU A 156 2.55 6.55 7.93
CA LEU A 156 3.11 7.83 8.36
C LEU A 156 4.57 8.00 7.92
N GLY A 157 4.82 9.05 7.14
CA GLY A 157 6.16 9.40 6.64
C GLY A 157 6.74 8.46 5.59
N LEU A 158 5.99 7.45 5.13
CA LEU A 158 6.47 6.42 4.21
C LEU A 158 5.78 6.48 2.85
N GLY A 159 4.50 6.78 2.80
CA GLY A 159 3.69 6.78 1.59
C GLY A 159 2.45 5.91 1.71
N THR A 160 1.89 5.53 0.57
CA THR A 160 0.70 4.69 0.51
C THR A 160 1.03 3.31 -0.03
N LEU A 161 0.22 2.32 0.34
CA LEU A 161 0.24 0.98 -0.21
C LEU A 161 -1.20 0.57 -0.50
N THR A 162 -1.50 0.24 -1.74
CA THR A 162 -2.82 -0.22 -2.16
C THR A 162 -2.79 -1.72 -2.46
N LYS A 163 -3.78 -2.43 -1.98
CA LYS A 163 -3.92 -3.88 -2.18
C LYS A 163 -5.33 -4.22 -2.65
N SER A 164 -5.44 -5.25 -3.48
CA SER A 164 -6.69 -5.91 -3.83
C SER A 164 -6.88 -7.12 -2.94
N GLU A 165 -8.07 -7.29 -2.44
CA GLU A 165 -8.43 -8.33 -1.47
C GLU A 165 -9.58 -9.19 -1.96
N ARG A 166 -9.62 -10.44 -1.51
CA ARG A 166 -10.73 -11.36 -1.74
C ARG A 166 -10.84 -12.33 -0.58
N GLY A 167 -12.05 -12.76 -0.29
CA GLY A 167 -12.31 -13.74 0.76
C GLY A 167 -13.79 -14.09 0.82
N THR A 168 -14.18 -14.67 1.94
CA THR A 168 -15.56 -14.99 2.23
C THR A 168 -15.96 -14.27 3.51
N VAL A 169 -17.00 -13.47 3.44
CA VAL A 169 -17.61 -12.77 4.58
C VAL A 169 -18.78 -13.60 5.07
N CYS A 170 -18.78 -13.89 6.36
CA CYS A 170 -19.83 -14.67 7.01
C CYS A 170 -20.53 -13.81 8.08
N GLU A 171 -21.83 -13.99 8.20
CA GLU A 171 -22.60 -13.54 9.36
C GLU A 171 -22.29 -14.40 10.58
N VAL A 172 -22.15 -13.75 11.74
CA VAL A 172 -21.93 -14.41 13.02
C VAL A 172 -23.19 -14.36 13.85
N GLY A 173 -23.75 -15.54 14.11
CA GLY A 173 -25.03 -15.68 14.83
C GLY A 173 -26.24 -15.63 13.91
N ALA A 174 -27.40 -15.25 14.46
CA ALA A 174 -28.65 -15.22 13.71
C ALA A 174 -28.67 -14.05 12.72
N THR A 175 -29.40 -14.23 11.61
CA THR A 175 -29.59 -13.22 10.58
C THR A 175 -30.38 -12.02 11.11
N GLY A 176 -30.09 -10.81 10.60
CA GLY A 176 -30.82 -9.59 10.94
C GLY A 176 -30.04 -8.32 10.64
N PRO A 177 -30.64 -7.14 10.86
CA PRO A 177 -30.00 -5.87 10.56
C PRO A 177 -28.78 -5.54 11.43
N ASN A 178 -28.63 -6.23 12.56
CA ASN A 178 -27.58 -6.01 13.56
C ASN A 178 -26.64 -7.21 13.67
N VAL A 179 -26.33 -7.86 12.56
CA VAL A 179 -25.46 -9.02 12.50
C VAL A 179 -24.00 -8.60 12.43
N GLU A 180 -23.18 -9.28 13.20
CA GLU A 180 -21.72 -9.21 13.09
C GLU A 180 -21.26 -9.93 11.82
N HIS A 181 -20.27 -9.36 11.14
CA HIS A 181 -19.67 -9.96 9.95
C HIS A 181 -18.19 -10.25 10.19
N THR A 182 -17.73 -11.39 9.74
CA THR A 182 -16.31 -11.77 9.85
C THR A 182 -15.79 -12.31 8.52
N MET A 183 -14.53 -12.02 8.23
CA MET A 183 -13.75 -12.64 7.16
C MET A 183 -12.48 -13.24 7.78
N THR A 184 -12.36 -14.56 7.81
CA THR A 184 -11.24 -15.27 8.43
C THR A 184 -10.21 -15.79 7.43
N ASN A 185 -10.58 -15.87 6.15
CA ASN A 185 -9.79 -16.47 5.06
C ASN A 185 -9.47 -15.48 3.94
N GLY A 186 -9.42 -14.19 4.26
CA GLY A 186 -9.06 -13.16 3.30
C GLY A 186 -7.63 -13.34 2.79
N THR A 187 -7.45 -13.08 1.51
CA THR A 187 -6.13 -12.99 0.87
C THR A 187 -6.02 -11.70 0.09
N PHE A 188 -4.81 -11.15 0.00
CA PHE A 188 -4.59 -9.92 -0.75
C PHE A 188 -3.32 -9.97 -1.60
N THR A 189 -3.29 -9.08 -2.59
CA THR A 189 -2.10 -8.79 -3.40
C THR A 189 -1.89 -7.28 -3.46
N VAL A 190 -0.67 -6.84 -3.27
CA VAL A 190 -0.27 -5.42 -3.43
C VAL A 190 -0.36 -5.05 -4.91
N THR A 191 -1.11 -4.00 -5.21
CA THR A 191 -1.37 -3.53 -6.57
C THR A 191 -0.62 -2.26 -6.93
N SER A 192 -0.40 -1.38 -5.95
CA SER A 192 0.35 -0.13 -6.14
C SER A 192 0.87 0.43 -4.82
N GLY A 193 1.74 1.44 -4.92
CA GLY A 193 2.23 2.19 -3.76
C GLY A 193 2.88 3.49 -4.17
N THR A 194 3.02 4.40 -3.21
CA THR A 194 3.70 5.70 -3.35
C THR A 194 4.79 5.86 -2.31
N GLY A 195 5.63 6.87 -2.45
CA GLY A 195 6.74 7.10 -1.52
C GLY A 195 7.72 5.94 -1.53
N VAL A 196 8.04 5.38 -0.36
CA VAL A 196 8.95 4.22 -0.25
C VAL A 196 8.36 2.94 -0.85
N PHE A 197 7.05 2.89 -1.07
CA PHE A 197 6.35 1.74 -1.64
C PHE A 197 6.14 1.84 -3.16
N THR A 198 6.75 2.82 -3.83
CA THR A 198 6.67 2.94 -5.29
C THR A 198 7.18 1.64 -5.94
N GLY A 199 6.32 1.00 -6.73
CA GLY A 199 6.63 -0.28 -7.37
C GLY A 199 6.76 -1.48 -6.42
N ALA A 200 6.30 -1.36 -5.16
CA ALA A 200 6.24 -2.48 -4.24
C ALA A 200 5.31 -3.58 -4.76
N THR A 201 5.65 -4.81 -4.43
CA THR A 201 4.85 -6.00 -4.69
C THR A 201 4.74 -6.83 -3.42
N GLY A 202 3.70 -7.61 -3.30
CA GLY A 202 3.53 -8.47 -2.13
C GLY A 202 2.18 -9.16 -2.09
N SER A 203 2.05 -10.07 -1.17
CA SER A 203 0.81 -10.80 -0.90
C SER A 203 0.73 -11.18 0.56
N GLY A 204 -0.46 -11.54 0.98
CA GLY A 204 -0.68 -11.96 2.35
C GLY A 204 -2.11 -12.41 2.61
N SER A 205 -2.42 -12.53 3.89
CA SER A 205 -3.74 -12.85 4.40
C SER A 205 -4.30 -11.69 5.20
N SER A 206 -5.62 -11.55 5.17
CA SER A 206 -6.37 -10.60 5.97
C SER A 206 -7.49 -11.31 6.74
N ARG A 207 -7.79 -10.75 7.90
CA ARG A 207 -8.96 -11.10 8.70
C ARG A 207 -9.59 -9.82 9.17
N PHE A 208 -10.91 -9.70 9.03
CA PHE A 208 -11.62 -8.61 9.68
C PHE A 208 -12.83 -9.13 10.47
N ASP A 209 -13.18 -8.39 11.51
CA ASP A 209 -14.39 -8.56 12.30
C ASP A 209 -15.11 -7.20 12.34
N GLN A 210 -16.38 -7.17 11.93
CA GLN A 210 -17.21 -5.98 11.93
C GLN A 210 -18.37 -6.17 12.89
N LYS A 211 -18.45 -5.31 13.88
CA LYS A 211 -19.59 -5.23 14.80
C LYS A 211 -20.71 -4.41 14.18
N PRO A 212 -21.98 -4.71 14.49
CA PRO A 212 -23.09 -3.88 14.02
C PRO A 212 -22.98 -2.44 14.55
N GLY A 213 -23.44 -1.50 13.75
CA GLY A 213 -23.64 -0.12 14.18
C GLY A 213 -24.94 0.05 14.98
N PRO A 214 -25.22 1.26 15.46
CA PRO A 214 -26.40 1.54 16.31
C PRO A 214 -27.74 1.19 15.66
N THR A 215 -27.87 1.34 14.34
CA THR A 215 -29.11 1.10 13.59
C THR A 215 -28.92 0.27 12.33
N THR A 216 -27.68 0.22 11.82
CA THR A 216 -27.31 -0.49 10.59
C THR A 216 -25.84 -0.91 10.70
N ALA A 217 -25.24 -1.41 9.62
CA ALA A 217 -23.78 -1.64 9.57
C ALA A 217 -22.96 -0.35 9.71
N VAL A 218 -23.53 0.80 9.29
CA VAL A 218 -22.84 2.11 9.36
C VAL A 218 -22.60 2.52 10.82
N GLY A 219 -21.39 2.99 11.12
CA GLY A 219 -20.94 3.30 12.47
C GLY A 219 -20.49 2.07 13.28
N GLY A 220 -20.67 0.86 12.73
CA GLY A 220 -20.15 -0.36 13.36
C GLY A 220 -18.62 -0.36 13.42
N ALA A 221 -18.10 -0.83 14.55
CA ALA A 221 -16.67 -0.96 14.74
C ALA A 221 -16.09 -2.07 13.85
N VAL A 222 -14.92 -1.81 13.28
CA VAL A 222 -14.17 -2.78 12.48
C VAL A 222 -12.81 -2.98 13.12
N THR A 223 -12.43 -4.23 13.30
CA THR A 223 -11.04 -4.61 13.61
C THR A 223 -10.51 -5.46 12.46
N ASP A 224 -9.31 -5.18 12.02
CA ASP A 224 -8.67 -5.92 10.95
C ASP A 224 -7.23 -6.27 11.31
N SER A 225 -6.78 -7.43 10.87
CA SER A 225 -5.42 -7.91 11.02
C SER A 225 -4.92 -8.43 9.67
N GLU A 226 -3.84 -7.85 9.22
CA GLU A 226 -3.20 -8.18 7.95
C GLU A 226 -1.81 -8.74 8.19
N THR A 227 -1.52 -9.87 7.55
CA THR A 227 -0.19 -10.44 7.56
C THR A 227 0.35 -10.51 6.13
N PHE A 228 1.32 -9.67 5.82
CA PHE A 228 2.08 -9.77 4.58
C PHE A 228 2.99 -10.99 4.68
N THR A 229 2.68 -12.04 3.95
CA THR A 229 3.59 -13.17 3.77
C THR A 229 4.88 -12.70 3.12
N THR A 230 4.73 -11.83 2.12
CA THR A 230 5.85 -11.12 1.48
C THR A 230 5.45 -9.68 1.17
N LEU A 231 6.37 -8.74 1.39
CA LEU A 231 6.31 -7.36 0.92
C LEU A 231 7.68 -6.98 0.37
N THR A 232 7.80 -6.93 -0.96
CA THR A 232 9.03 -6.54 -1.65
C THR A 232 8.96 -5.06 -2.00
N ILE A 233 9.92 -4.30 -1.53
CA ILE A 233 10.06 -2.86 -1.77
C ILE A 233 11.23 -2.65 -2.71
N LYS A 234 11.01 -1.95 -3.81
CA LYS A 234 12.04 -1.58 -4.78
C LYS A 234 12.80 -0.35 -4.29
N LEU A 235 14.12 -0.34 -4.52
CA LEU A 235 15.05 0.70 -4.07
C LEU A 235 15.48 1.57 -5.25
#